data_624a7c73cd45c9448b206226633f02cb
#
_entry.id   624a7c73cd45c9448b206226633f02cb
#
_cell.length_a   1.000
_cell.length_b   1.000
_cell.length_c   1.000
_cell.angle_alpha   90.00
_cell.angle_beta   90.00
_cell.angle_gamma   90.00
#
_symmetry.space_group_name_H-M   'P 1'
#
loop_
_entity.id
_entity.type
_entity.pdbx_description
1 polymer ?
#
loop_
_entity_poly.entity_id
_entity_poly.type
_entity_poly.pdbx_seq_one_letter_code
_entity_poly.pdbx_strand_id
1 'polypeptide(L)'
;PVQFEITADFRTSLLAWLERRGGTVDNYAFPSRVDPAGHLSTRQYARLVDEWVAAIGLRPEDYGTHSLRRTKAAMIYKATGNLRAIQILLGHSKIENTVRYLGVDIEDALELAEHTEI
;
A
#
# COMPACT_ATOMS: atom_id res chain seq x y z
N PRO A 1 -16.55 -1.50 3.14
CA PRO A 1 -15.72 -1.15 1.98
C PRO A 1 -14.68 -0.08 2.34
N VAL A 2 -13.50 -0.20 1.78
CA VAL A 2 -12.44 0.78 1.93
C VAL A 2 -12.39 1.65 0.69
N GLN A 3 -12.33 2.97 0.88
CA GLN A 3 -12.17 3.93 -0.21
C GLN A 3 -10.72 4.42 -0.25
N PHE A 4 -10.21 4.67 -1.45
CA PHE A 4 -8.88 5.21 -1.65
C PHE A 4 -8.89 6.17 -2.85
N GLU A 5 -7.94 7.09 -2.85
CA GLU A 5 -7.82 8.07 -3.92
C GLU A 5 -6.93 7.52 -5.05
N ILE A 6 -7.39 7.68 -6.29
CA ILE A 6 -6.58 7.37 -7.46
C ILE A 6 -5.77 8.63 -7.79
N THR A 7 -4.50 8.63 -7.38
CA THR A 7 -3.59 9.74 -7.67
C THR A 7 -3.29 9.84 -9.17
N ALA A 8 -2.82 11.00 -9.62
CA ALA A 8 -2.53 11.25 -11.04
C ALA A 8 -1.53 10.23 -11.62
N ASP A 9 -0.45 9.94 -10.91
CA ASP A 9 0.57 8.98 -11.35
C ASP A 9 0.01 7.56 -11.42
N PHE A 10 -0.75 7.16 -10.41
CA PHE A 10 -1.39 5.85 -10.41
C PHE A 10 -2.41 5.72 -11.54
N ARG A 11 -3.19 6.76 -11.77
CA ARG A 11 -4.17 6.80 -12.87
C ARG A 11 -3.50 6.58 -14.23
N THR A 12 -2.38 7.28 -14.48
CA THR A 12 -1.62 7.15 -15.73
C THR A 12 -1.14 5.71 -15.92
N SER A 13 -0.55 5.11 -14.91
CA SER A 13 -0.07 3.73 -14.97
C SER A 13 -1.21 2.72 -15.13
N LEU A 14 -2.32 2.94 -14.43
CA LEU A 14 -3.49 2.04 -14.51
C LEU A 14 -4.12 2.09 -15.91
N LEU A 15 -4.29 3.27 -16.49
CA LEU A 15 -4.83 3.42 -17.84
C LEU A 15 -3.94 2.74 -18.89
N ALA A 16 -2.62 2.93 -18.80
CA ALA A 16 -1.67 2.24 -19.68
C ALA A 16 -1.76 0.72 -19.56
N TRP A 17 -1.90 0.21 -18.34
CA TRP A 17 -2.08 -1.21 -18.10
C TRP A 17 -3.40 -1.73 -18.69
N LEU A 18 -4.52 -1.04 -18.46
CA LEU A 18 -5.83 -1.46 -18.98
C LEU A 18 -5.86 -1.48 -20.50
N GLU A 19 -5.20 -0.54 -21.16
CA GLU A 19 -5.03 -0.52 -22.61
C GLU A 19 -4.23 -1.75 -23.09
N ARG A 20 -3.11 -2.04 -22.44
CA ARG A 20 -2.27 -3.19 -22.76
C ARG A 20 -2.97 -4.53 -22.48
N ARG A 21 -3.73 -4.61 -21.40
CA ARG A 21 -4.49 -5.79 -21.04
C ARG A 21 -5.58 -6.09 -22.08
N GLY A 22 -6.21 -5.05 -22.61
CA GLY A 22 -7.41 -5.17 -23.46
C GLY A 22 -8.62 -5.60 -22.64
N GLY A 23 -9.60 -6.18 -23.32
CA GLY A 23 -10.84 -6.63 -22.68
C GLY A 23 -11.82 -5.52 -22.39
N THR A 24 -12.78 -5.79 -21.49
CA THR A 24 -13.87 -4.90 -21.12
C THR A 24 -13.87 -4.57 -19.64
N VAL A 25 -14.79 -3.70 -19.21
CA VAL A 25 -14.96 -3.33 -17.79
C VAL A 25 -15.40 -4.52 -16.91
N ASP A 26 -15.95 -5.57 -17.52
CA ASP A 26 -16.37 -6.77 -16.79
C ASP A 26 -15.21 -7.73 -16.48
N ASN A 27 -14.05 -7.51 -17.10
CA ASN A 27 -12.87 -8.32 -16.85
C ASN A 27 -12.13 -7.81 -15.60
N TYR A 28 -11.44 -8.72 -14.92
CA TYR A 28 -10.59 -8.34 -13.78
C TYR A 28 -9.51 -7.34 -14.21
N ALA A 29 -9.26 -6.34 -13.37
CA ALA A 29 -8.19 -5.36 -13.62
C ALA A 29 -6.82 -6.05 -13.73
N PHE A 30 -6.58 -7.04 -12.88
CA PHE A 30 -5.34 -7.84 -12.86
C PHE A 30 -5.71 -9.32 -13.00
N PRO A 31 -5.78 -9.84 -14.23
CA PRO A 31 -6.12 -11.24 -14.47
C PRO A 31 -5.00 -12.18 -14.05
N SER A 32 -5.36 -13.43 -13.75
CA SER A 32 -4.39 -14.50 -13.54
C SER A 32 -3.65 -14.80 -14.85
N ARG A 33 -2.35 -15.09 -14.75
CA ARG A 33 -1.56 -15.56 -15.90
C ARG A 33 -1.89 -16.99 -16.30
N VAL A 34 -2.41 -17.78 -15.35
CA VAL A 34 -2.74 -19.20 -15.56
C VAL A 34 -4.15 -19.36 -16.08
N ASP A 35 -5.08 -18.58 -15.52
CA ASP A 35 -6.50 -18.60 -15.91
C ASP A 35 -6.99 -17.15 -16.11
N PRO A 36 -7.05 -16.67 -17.37
CA PRO A 36 -7.46 -15.30 -17.67
C PRO A 36 -8.88 -14.94 -17.19
N ALA A 37 -9.75 -15.92 -16.96
CA ALA A 37 -11.07 -15.69 -16.40
C ALA A 37 -11.05 -15.41 -14.88
N GLY A 38 -9.93 -15.74 -14.21
CA GLY A 38 -9.70 -15.48 -12.80
C GLY A 38 -8.84 -14.24 -12.57
N HIS A 39 -8.75 -13.81 -11.33
CA HIS A 39 -7.89 -12.70 -10.94
C HIS A 39 -6.49 -13.18 -10.51
N LEU A 40 -5.54 -12.26 -10.51
CA LEU A 40 -4.21 -12.47 -9.94
C LEU A 40 -4.34 -12.92 -8.48
N SER A 41 -3.71 -14.04 -8.12
CA SER A 41 -3.72 -14.52 -6.74
C SER A 41 -2.74 -13.72 -5.87
N THR A 42 -2.98 -13.72 -4.56
CA THR A 42 -2.04 -13.12 -3.59
C THR A 42 -0.66 -13.76 -3.68
N ARG A 43 -0.61 -15.05 -3.94
CA ARG A 43 0.65 -15.79 -4.12
C ARG A 43 1.41 -15.37 -5.38
N GLN A 44 0.72 -15.18 -6.50
CA GLN A 44 1.32 -14.67 -7.73
C GLN A 44 1.83 -13.24 -7.55
N TYR A 45 1.05 -12.41 -6.89
CA TYR A 45 1.44 -11.04 -6.57
C TYR A 45 2.68 -11.01 -5.65
N ALA A 46 2.75 -11.87 -4.64
CA ALA A 46 3.91 -11.97 -3.78
C ALA A 46 5.19 -12.31 -4.56
N ARG A 47 5.11 -13.22 -5.53
CA ARG A 47 6.25 -13.55 -6.40
C ARG A 47 6.70 -12.36 -7.24
N LEU A 48 5.76 -11.58 -7.77
CA LEU A 48 6.08 -10.37 -8.52
C LEU A 48 6.80 -9.34 -7.64
N VAL A 49 6.34 -9.15 -6.41
CA VAL A 49 7.00 -8.25 -5.45
C VAL A 49 8.43 -8.70 -5.18
N ASP A 50 8.65 -10.00 -4.97
CA ASP A 50 9.99 -10.56 -4.77
C ASP A 50 10.91 -10.30 -5.98
N GLU A 51 10.39 -10.49 -7.20
CA GLU A 51 11.14 -10.20 -8.43
C GLU A 51 11.50 -8.71 -8.55
N TRP A 52 10.56 -7.82 -8.25
CA TRP A 52 10.81 -6.37 -8.31
C TRP A 52 11.82 -5.91 -7.27
N VAL A 53 11.71 -6.43 -6.06
CA VAL A 53 12.65 -6.13 -4.97
C VAL A 53 14.07 -6.60 -5.33
N ALA A 54 14.20 -7.81 -5.83
CA ALA A 54 15.48 -8.35 -6.28
C ALA A 54 16.07 -7.53 -7.43
N ALA A 55 15.22 -7.10 -8.39
CA ALA A 55 15.66 -6.33 -9.56
C ALA A 55 16.29 -4.98 -9.21
N ILE A 56 15.91 -4.38 -8.07
CA ILE A 56 16.49 -3.11 -7.59
C ILE A 56 17.61 -3.31 -6.57
N GLY A 57 18.09 -4.55 -6.40
CA GLY A 57 19.23 -4.87 -5.55
C GLY A 57 18.91 -4.99 -4.06
N LEU A 58 17.65 -5.07 -3.69
CA LEU A 58 17.22 -5.28 -2.31
C LEU A 58 16.97 -6.77 -2.04
N ARG A 59 16.95 -7.14 -0.78
CA ARG A 59 16.73 -8.53 -0.35
C ARG A 59 15.23 -8.85 -0.28
N PRO A 60 14.72 -9.79 -1.08
CA PRO A 60 13.29 -10.14 -1.05
C PRO A 60 12.77 -10.57 0.33
N GLU A 61 13.64 -11.16 1.17
CA GLU A 61 13.27 -11.61 2.53
C GLU A 61 12.83 -10.47 3.45
N ASP A 62 13.31 -9.24 3.19
CA ASP A 62 13.04 -8.07 4.01
C ASP A 62 11.77 -7.32 3.61
N TYR A 63 11.13 -7.73 2.51
CA TYR A 63 9.98 -7.02 1.93
C TYR A 63 8.84 -7.98 1.61
N GLY A 64 7.63 -7.44 1.56
CA GLY A 64 6.44 -8.21 1.20
C GLY A 64 5.40 -7.36 0.49
N THR A 65 4.26 -7.94 0.21
CA THR A 65 3.15 -7.27 -0.51
C THR A 65 2.62 -6.04 0.21
N HIS A 66 2.78 -5.96 1.53
CA HIS A 66 2.37 -4.83 2.35
C HIS A 66 3.44 -3.73 2.51
N SER A 67 4.64 -3.93 1.99
CA SER A 67 5.75 -2.99 2.18
C SER A 67 5.44 -1.61 1.61
N LEU A 68 4.95 -1.52 0.37
CA LEU A 68 4.57 -0.24 -0.24
C LEU A 68 3.41 0.42 0.49
N ARG A 69 2.42 -0.35 0.91
CA ARG A 69 1.28 0.13 1.68
C ARG A 69 1.73 0.71 3.02
N ARG A 70 2.61 0.00 3.71
CA ARG A 70 3.19 0.45 4.99
C ARG A 70 4.03 1.69 4.81
N THR A 71 4.83 1.75 3.76
CA THR A 71 5.64 2.93 3.41
C THR A 71 4.76 4.15 3.19
N LYS A 72 3.70 4.03 2.41
CA LYS A 72 2.77 5.12 2.16
C LYS A 72 2.10 5.61 3.45
N ALA A 73 1.66 4.69 4.29
CA ALA A 73 1.06 5.02 5.58
C ALA A 73 2.06 5.76 6.50
N ALA A 74 3.30 5.30 6.56
CA ALA A 74 4.36 5.94 7.33
C ALA A 74 4.68 7.35 6.82
N MET A 75 4.72 7.55 5.50
CA MET A 75 4.93 8.87 4.90
C MET A 75 3.80 9.84 5.25
N ILE A 76 2.55 9.39 5.19
CA ILE A 76 1.40 10.21 5.57
C ILE A 76 1.46 10.56 7.05
N TYR A 77 1.80 9.60 7.90
CA TYR A 77 1.95 9.84 9.34
C TYR A 77 3.03 10.86 9.65
N LYS A 78 4.21 10.73 9.03
CA LYS A 78 5.31 11.69 9.21
C LYS A 78 4.93 13.10 8.76
N ALA A 79 4.16 13.21 7.68
CA ALA A 79 3.75 14.51 7.15
C ALA A 79 2.64 15.17 7.97
N THR A 80 1.74 14.40 8.58
CA THR A 80 0.49 14.92 9.15
C THR A 80 0.28 14.58 10.62
N GLY A 81 0.85 13.50 11.14
CA GLY A 81 0.55 12.97 12.47
C GLY A 81 -0.89 12.47 12.66
N ASN A 82 -1.64 12.33 11.57
CA ASN A 82 -3.08 12.04 11.62
C ASN A 82 -3.34 10.53 11.57
N LEU A 83 -3.32 9.87 12.72
CA LEU A 83 -3.58 8.43 12.86
C LEU A 83 -4.99 8.05 12.40
N ARG A 84 -5.98 8.92 12.61
CA ARG A 84 -7.36 8.63 12.22
C ARG A 84 -7.49 8.54 10.69
N ALA A 85 -6.86 9.45 9.97
CA ALA A 85 -6.87 9.41 8.50
C ALA A 85 -6.25 8.11 8.00
N ILE A 86 -5.14 7.69 8.58
CA ILE A 86 -4.45 6.44 8.21
C ILE A 86 -5.32 5.23 8.54
N GLN A 87 -5.95 5.21 9.72
CA GLN A 87 -6.89 4.16 10.11
C GLN A 87 -8.00 3.98 9.05
N ILE A 88 -8.57 5.09 8.59
CA ILE A 88 -9.62 5.08 7.56
C ILE A 88 -9.08 4.55 6.23
N LEU A 89 -7.93 5.05 5.79
CA LEU A 89 -7.31 4.63 4.53
C LEU A 89 -6.92 3.15 4.51
N LEU A 90 -6.48 2.62 5.64
CA LEU A 90 -6.13 1.20 5.78
C LEU A 90 -7.34 0.30 6.03
N GLY A 91 -8.48 0.88 6.40
CA GLY A 91 -9.70 0.13 6.72
C GLY A 91 -9.64 -0.60 8.06
N HIS A 92 -8.80 -0.14 8.98
CA HIS A 92 -8.72 -0.73 10.32
C HIS A 92 -9.94 -0.34 11.17
N SER A 93 -10.62 -1.32 11.75
CA SER A 93 -11.77 -1.07 12.64
C SER A 93 -11.36 -0.47 13.98
N LYS A 94 -10.13 -0.76 14.42
CA LYS A 94 -9.57 -0.28 15.70
C LYS A 94 -8.29 0.50 15.46
N ILE A 95 -8.15 1.65 16.12
CA ILE A 95 -6.98 2.52 15.97
C ILE A 95 -5.68 1.84 16.49
N GLU A 96 -5.80 0.95 17.45
CA GLU A 96 -4.66 0.18 17.98
C GLU A 96 -3.97 -0.63 16.87
N ASN A 97 -4.72 -1.12 15.91
CA ASN A 97 -4.17 -1.84 14.75
C ASN A 97 -3.36 -0.91 13.86
N THR A 98 -3.78 0.34 13.70
CA THR A 98 -3.05 1.37 12.93
C THR A 98 -1.76 1.73 13.64
N VAL A 99 -1.80 1.96 14.96
CA VAL A 99 -0.61 2.24 15.77
C VAL A 99 0.42 1.12 15.64
N ARG A 100 -0.03 -0.12 15.78
CA ARG A 100 0.83 -1.30 15.65
C ARG A 100 1.40 -1.44 14.23
N TYR A 101 0.60 -1.16 13.23
CA TYR A 101 0.99 -1.22 11.81
C TYR A 101 2.10 -0.21 11.48
N LEU A 102 2.03 1.00 12.04
CA LEU A 102 3.02 2.05 11.84
C LEU A 102 4.27 1.89 12.70
N GLY A 103 4.20 1.09 13.77
CA GLY A 103 5.30 0.97 14.73
C GLY A 103 5.56 2.26 15.53
N VAL A 104 4.51 3.04 15.78
CA VAL A 104 4.61 4.25 16.61
C VAL A 104 4.94 3.87 18.04
N ASP A 105 5.95 4.51 18.62
CA ASP A 105 6.45 4.26 19.97
C ASP A 105 6.49 5.53 20.83
N ILE A 106 7.05 5.38 22.04
CA ILE A 106 7.17 6.49 23.00
C ILE A 106 8.10 7.58 22.46
N GLU A 107 9.15 7.23 21.74
CA GLU A 107 10.10 8.20 21.18
C GLU A 107 9.43 9.08 20.14
N ASP A 108 8.61 8.50 19.27
CA ASP A 108 7.79 9.26 18.31
C ASP A 108 6.88 10.25 19.02
N ALA A 109 6.24 9.83 20.11
CA ALA A 109 5.33 10.67 20.88
C ALA A 109 6.08 11.82 21.57
N LEU A 110 7.26 11.55 22.12
CA LEU A 110 8.11 12.55 22.75
C LEU A 110 8.62 13.58 21.74
N GLU A 111 9.03 13.15 20.56
CA GLU A 111 9.44 14.04 19.48
C GLU A 111 8.31 14.98 19.06
N LEU A 112 7.10 14.45 18.90
CA LEU A 112 5.94 15.26 18.59
C LEU A 112 5.61 16.27 19.69
N ALA A 113 5.75 15.86 20.95
CA ALA A 113 5.53 16.75 22.11
C ALA A 113 6.56 17.87 22.16
N GLU A 114 7.83 17.58 21.86
CA GLU A 114 8.90 18.57 21.83
C GLU A 114 8.68 19.63 20.76
N HIS A 115 8.19 19.23 19.58
CA HIS A 115 7.94 20.14 18.46
C HIS A 115 6.59 20.86 18.53
N THR A 116 5.79 20.62 19.57
CA THR A 116 4.48 21.24 19.76
C THR A 116 4.52 22.17 20.96
N GLU A 117 4.55 23.46 20.71
CA GLU A 117 4.48 24.49 21.75
C GLU A 117 3.03 24.89 22.03
N ILE A 118 2.75 25.20 23.31
CA ILE A 118 1.45 25.73 23.74
C ILE A 118 1.51 27.25 23.76
#